data_20fabe0068b6b675893f30e67e8551df
#
_entry.id   20fabe0068b6b675893f30e67e8551df
#
_cell.length_a   1.000
_cell.length_b   1.000
_cell.length_c   1.000
_cell.angle_alpha   90.00
_cell.angle_beta   90.00
_cell.angle_gamma   90.00
#
_symmetry.space_group_name_H-M   'P 1'
#
loop_
_entity.id
_entity.type
_entity.pdbx_description
1 polymer ?
#
loop_
_entity_poly.entity_id
_entity_poly.type
_entity_poly.pdbx_seq_one_letter_code
_entity_poly.pdbx_strand_id
1 'polypeptide(L)'
;MASLSGFTRSFLLTELFSGMALTLKYFFTKKSVTINYPYEKGPLSPRFRGEHALRRYANGEERCIACKLCEAICPAQAITIEAETRDDGSRRTTRYDIDMTKCIYCGFCQEACPVDAIVEGPNFEYATETREELFYDKAKLLENGDRWEPAIAANLKADAEYR
;
A
#
# COMPACT_ATOMS: atom_id res chain seq x y z
N MET A 1 49.12 26.85 -5.39
CA MET A 1 49.45 27.71 -4.23
C MET A 1 48.20 27.79 -3.35
N ALA A 2 48.19 27.14 -2.21
CA ALA A 2 47.08 27.30 -1.25
C ALA A 2 47.11 28.74 -0.74
N SER A 3 46.03 29.48 -0.92
CA SER A 3 45.96 30.88 -0.48
C SER A 3 46.08 30.93 1.04
N LEU A 4 46.85 31.90 1.56
CA LEU A 4 47.01 32.13 3.01
C LEU A 4 45.63 32.23 3.70
N SER A 5 44.63 32.78 3.00
CA SER A 5 43.25 32.86 3.45
C SER A 5 42.54 31.49 3.57
N GLY A 6 42.91 30.52 2.77
CA GLY A 6 42.40 29.13 2.89
C GLY A 6 42.98 28.41 4.12
N PHE A 7 44.29 28.59 4.36
CA PHE A 7 44.95 28.00 5.51
C PHE A 7 44.40 28.57 6.85
N THR A 8 44.24 29.90 6.94
CA THR A 8 43.68 30.52 8.15
C THR A 8 42.23 30.12 8.40
N ARG A 9 41.42 29.95 7.36
CA ARG A 9 40.03 29.47 7.50
C ARG A 9 39.96 28.03 8.02
N SER A 10 40.79 27.12 7.46
CA SER A 10 40.87 25.75 7.90
C SER A 10 41.39 25.63 9.34
N PHE A 11 42.42 26.41 9.69
CA PHE A 11 42.98 26.40 11.04
C PHE A 11 42.01 26.94 12.10
N LEU A 12 41.30 28.00 11.78
CA LEU A 12 40.29 28.61 12.69
C LEU A 12 38.93 27.91 12.68
N LEU A 13 38.78 26.83 11.90
CA LEU A 13 37.52 26.06 11.81
C LEU A 13 36.28 26.93 11.51
N THR A 14 36.47 28.03 10.76
CA THR A 14 35.40 29.00 10.49
C THR A 14 34.21 28.39 9.76
N GLU A 15 34.45 27.39 8.90
CA GLU A 15 33.40 26.64 8.20
C GLU A 15 32.57 25.80 9.12
N LEU A 16 33.20 25.20 10.15
CA LEU A 16 32.48 24.46 11.19
C LEU A 16 31.55 25.37 11.99
N PHE A 17 32.06 26.53 12.44
CA PHE A 17 31.22 27.52 13.15
C PHE A 17 30.12 28.08 12.28
N SER A 18 30.35 28.30 11.00
CA SER A 18 29.32 28.73 10.04
C SER A 18 28.23 27.65 9.88
N GLY A 19 28.62 26.39 9.75
CA GLY A 19 27.68 25.26 9.69
C GLY A 19 26.86 25.11 10.97
N MET A 20 27.51 25.26 12.13
CA MET A 20 26.82 25.24 13.44
C MET A 20 25.82 26.39 13.56
N ALA A 21 26.21 27.59 13.15
CA ALA A 21 25.31 28.76 13.16
C ALA A 21 24.11 28.56 12.23
N LEU A 22 24.32 27.94 11.06
CA LEU A 22 23.24 27.62 10.14
C LEU A 22 22.25 26.62 10.75
N THR A 23 22.72 25.52 11.34
CA THR A 23 21.86 24.52 11.97
C THR A 23 21.12 25.12 13.17
N LEU A 24 21.78 25.92 13.99
CA LEU A 24 21.17 26.63 15.12
C LEU A 24 20.07 27.59 14.65
N LYS A 25 20.32 28.32 13.56
CA LYS A 25 19.29 29.18 12.94
C LYS A 25 18.06 28.38 12.53
N TYR A 26 18.23 27.24 11.86
CA TYR A 26 17.12 26.38 11.45
C TYR A 26 16.37 25.79 12.65
N PHE A 27 17.07 25.43 13.70
CA PHE A 27 16.46 24.92 14.93
C PHE A 27 15.44 25.89 15.51
N PHE A 28 15.73 27.21 15.52
CA PHE A 28 14.83 28.22 16.10
C PHE A 28 13.85 28.85 15.09
N THR A 29 14.14 28.85 13.79
CA THR A 29 13.35 29.62 12.82
C THR A 29 12.43 28.74 11.94
N LYS A 30 12.73 27.46 11.79
CA LYS A 30 11.94 26.56 10.93
C LYS A 30 11.03 25.67 11.75
N LYS A 31 9.76 25.57 11.33
CA LYS A 31 8.86 24.56 11.87
C LYS A 31 9.32 23.18 11.42
N SER A 32 9.24 22.20 12.31
CA SER A 32 9.44 20.80 11.96
C SER A 32 8.44 20.38 10.88
N VAL A 33 8.91 19.69 9.86
CA VAL A 33 8.09 19.08 8.82
C VAL A 33 7.87 17.57 9.07
N THR A 34 8.49 17.05 10.12
CA THR A 34 8.37 15.66 10.52
C THR A 34 6.98 15.41 11.11
N ILE A 35 6.31 14.39 10.60
CA ILE A 35 5.01 13.93 11.11
C ILE A 35 5.25 13.03 12.31
N ASN A 36 4.53 13.28 13.41
CA ASN A 36 4.63 12.49 14.64
C ASN A 36 3.76 11.22 14.56
N TYR A 37 4.16 10.28 13.70
CA TYR A 37 3.51 8.97 13.61
C TYR A 37 3.69 8.19 14.93
N PRO A 38 2.69 7.48 15.45
CA PRO A 38 1.36 7.20 14.87
C PRO A 38 0.26 8.21 15.22
N TYR A 39 0.56 9.25 16.00
CA TYR A 39 -0.43 10.24 16.45
C TYR A 39 -0.91 11.13 15.30
N GLU A 40 -0.01 11.41 14.36
CA GLU A 40 -0.30 12.13 13.14
C GLU A 40 0.00 11.23 11.93
N LYS A 41 -0.93 11.19 10.97
CA LYS A 41 -0.78 10.42 9.73
C LYS A 41 -0.85 11.36 8.54
N GLY A 42 0.08 11.21 7.61
CA GLY A 42 0.06 11.93 6.34
C GLY A 42 -1.05 11.43 5.41
N PRO A 43 -1.49 12.27 4.46
CA PRO A 43 -2.46 11.84 3.46
C PRO A 43 -1.87 10.76 2.55
N LEU A 44 -2.66 9.75 2.25
CA LEU A 44 -2.29 8.69 1.29
C LEU A 44 -2.77 9.06 -0.11
N SER A 45 -2.01 8.64 -1.11
CA SER A 45 -2.44 8.73 -2.51
C SER A 45 -3.63 7.80 -2.76
N PRO A 46 -4.59 8.16 -3.65
CA PRO A 46 -5.63 7.24 -4.11
C PRO A 46 -5.08 5.96 -4.75
N ARG A 47 -3.84 5.99 -5.25
CA ARG A 47 -3.13 4.85 -5.84
C ARG A 47 -2.23 4.12 -4.86
N PHE A 48 -2.39 4.36 -3.57
CA PHE A 48 -1.61 3.65 -2.55
C PHE A 48 -1.94 2.17 -2.56
N ARG A 49 -0.91 1.34 -2.49
CA ARG A 49 -0.99 -0.12 -2.55
C ARG A 49 -0.73 -0.69 -1.15
N GLY A 50 -1.80 -0.82 -0.37
CA GLY A 50 -1.74 -1.40 0.96
C GLY A 50 -2.34 -2.80 1.03
N GLU A 51 -3.00 -3.10 2.13
CA GLU A 51 -3.58 -4.41 2.42
C GLU A 51 -4.63 -4.83 1.39
N HIS A 52 -4.57 -6.08 0.95
CA HIS A 52 -5.49 -6.63 -0.05
C HIS A 52 -6.90 -6.80 0.51
N ALA A 53 -7.89 -6.57 -0.35
CA ALA A 53 -9.30 -6.70 -0.02
C ALA A 53 -10.10 -7.26 -1.20
N LEU A 54 -11.07 -8.13 -0.92
CA LEU A 54 -12.07 -8.57 -1.87
C LEU A 54 -13.37 -7.79 -1.65
N ARG A 55 -13.86 -7.16 -2.71
CA ARG A 55 -15.06 -6.30 -2.67
C ARG A 55 -16.35 -7.06 -2.94
N ARG A 56 -17.44 -6.51 -2.39
CA ARG A 56 -18.81 -6.95 -2.66
C ARG A 56 -19.58 -5.90 -3.47
N TYR A 57 -20.65 -6.32 -4.09
CA TYR A 57 -21.66 -5.42 -4.62
C TYR A 57 -22.54 -4.87 -3.49
N ALA A 58 -23.32 -3.82 -3.76
CA ALA A 58 -24.22 -3.23 -2.79
C ALA A 58 -25.32 -4.20 -2.27
N ASN A 59 -25.61 -5.24 -3.03
CA ASN A 59 -26.54 -6.33 -2.64
C ASN A 59 -25.87 -7.38 -1.70
N GLY A 60 -24.59 -7.20 -1.34
CA GLY A 60 -23.83 -8.12 -0.49
C GLY A 60 -23.17 -9.29 -1.24
N GLU A 61 -23.43 -9.45 -2.54
CA GLU A 61 -22.83 -10.51 -3.34
C GLU A 61 -21.34 -10.22 -3.64
N GLU A 62 -20.51 -11.27 -3.69
CA GLU A 62 -19.10 -11.15 -4.05
C GLU A 62 -18.94 -10.69 -5.50
N ARG A 63 -18.07 -9.72 -5.74
CA ARG A 63 -17.75 -9.28 -7.10
C ARG A 63 -16.92 -10.30 -7.88
N CYS A 64 -16.15 -11.15 -7.19
CA CYS A 64 -15.24 -12.09 -7.83
C CYS A 64 -15.99 -13.15 -8.65
N ILE A 65 -15.68 -13.23 -9.94
CA ILE A 65 -16.23 -14.20 -10.90
C ILE A 65 -15.32 -15.41 -11.14
N ALA A 66 -14.29 -15.59 -10.34
CA ALA A 66 -13.33 -16.68 -10.43
C ALA A 66 -12.65 -16.83 -11.81
N CYS A 67 -12.35 -15.74 -12.49
CA CYS A 67 -11.69 -15.75 -13.81
C CYS A 67 -10.21 -16.13 -13.74
N LYS A 68 -9.58 -16.12 -12.54
CA LYS A 68 -8.17 -16.45 -12.27
C LYS A 68 -7.13 -15.55 -12.95
N LEU A 69 -7.52 -14.40 -13.52
CA LEU A 69 -6.56 -13.48 -14.15
C LEU A 69 -5.55 -12.93 -13.15
N CYS A 70 -5.98 -12.61 -11.91
CA CYS A 70 -5.11 -12.12 -10.85
C CYS A 70 -4.09 -13.17 -10.39
N GLU A 71 -4.45 -14.46 -10.36
CA GLU A 71 -3.53 -15.57 -10.11
C GLU A 71 -2.50 -15.69 -11.24
N ALA A 72 -2.95 -15.65 -12.49
CA ALA A 72 -2.09 -15.80 -13.67
C ALA A 72 -1.09 -14.65 -13.85
N ILE A 73 -1.49 -13.40 -13.53
CA ILE A 73 -0.63 -12.22 -13.70
C ILE A 73 0.33 -12.03 -12.53
N CYS A 74 0.14 -12.69 -11.39
CA CYS A 74 0.92 -12.46 -10.19
C CYS A 74 2.40 -12.86 -10.37
N PRO A 75 3.35 -11.92 -10.38
CA PRO A 75 4.76 -12.22 -10.61
C PRO A 75 5.39 -13.02 -9.46
N ALA A 76 4.85 -12.88 -8.26
CA ALA A 76 5.30 -13.58 -7.05
C ALA A 76 4.57 -14.92 -6.82
N GLN A 77 3.57 -15.25 -7.64
CA GLN A 77 2.72 -16.44 -7.46
C GLN A 77 2.16 -16.55 -6.02
N ALA A 78 1.76 -15.39 -5.48
CA ALA A 78 1.26 -15.26 -4.11
C ALA A 78 -0.22 -15.63 -3.98
N ILE A 79 -0.97 -15.69 -5.10
CA ILE A 79 -2.42 -15.89 -5.14
C ILE A 79 -2.72 -17.32 -5.57
N THR A 80 -3.64 -17.98 -4.85
CA THR A 80 -4.15 -19.31 -5.18
C THR A 80 -5.67 -19.27 -5.20
N ILE A 81 -6.29 -19.71 -6.31
CA ILE A 81 -7.74 -19.66 -6.50
C ILE A 81 -8.27 -21.06 -6.91
N GLU A 82 -9.27 -21.51 -6.16
CA GLU A 82 -10.11 -22.64 -6.56
C GLU A 82 -11.51 -22.13 -6.87
N ALA A 83 -12.11 -22.69 -7.90
CA ALA A 83 -13.41 -22.23 -8.40
C ALA A 83 -14.33 -23.42 -8.67
N GLU A 84 -15.63 -23.18 -8.45
CA GLU A 84 -16.70 -24.13 -8.80
C GLU A 84 -17.75 -23.45 -9.66
N THR A 85 -18.54 -24.27 -10.34
CA THR A 85 -19.71 -23.82 -11.09
C THR A 85 -20.93 -23.95 -10.17
N ARG A 86 -21.72 -22.87 -10.04
CA ARG A 86 -23.00 -22.87 -9.35
C ARG A 86 -24.10 -23.50 -10.21
N ASP A 87 -25.25 -23.78 -9.60
CA ASP A 87 -26.42 -24.31 -10.27
C ASP A 87 -26.97 -23.38 -11.35
N ASP A 88 -26.73 -22.08 -11.23
CA ASP A 88 -27.09 -21.03 -12.21
C ASP A 88 -26.12 -20.94 -13.40
N GLY A 89 -25.09 -21.78 -13.45
CA GLY A 89 -24.04 -21.77 -14.47
C GLY A 89 -22.96 -20.70 -14.25
N SER A 90 -23.07 -19.83 -13.24
CA SER A 90 -22.04 -18.87 -12.90
C SER A 90 -20.88 -19.53 -12.18
N ARG A 91 -19.69 -18.91 -12.29
CA ARG A 91 -18.48 -19.37 -11.55
C ARG A 91 -18.30 -18.55 -10.28
N ARG A 92 -17.90 -19.22 -9.22
CA ARG A 92 -17.52 -18.60 -7.94
C ARG A 92 -16.28 -19.24 -7.37
N THR A 93 -15.57 -18.51 -6.53
CA THR A 93 -14.41 -19.03 -5.80
C THR A 93 -14.88 -19.83 -4.59
N THR A 94 -14.40 -21.07 -4.48
CA THR A 94 -14.46 -21.86 -3.24
C THR A 94 -13.32 -21.47 -2.31
N ARG A 95 -12.15 -21.20 -2.90
CA ARG A 95 -10.95 -20.78 -2.20
C ARG A 95 -10.31 -19.58 -2.90
N TYR A 96 -9.85 -18.62 -2.13
CA TYR A 96 -9.08 -17.48 -2.61
C TYR A 96 -8.07 -17.09 -1.53
N ASP A 97 -6.83 -17.48 -1.71
CA ASP A 97 -5.78 -17.26 -0.74
C ASP A 97 -4.71 -16.34 -1.30
N ILE A 98 -4.18 -15.46 -0.43
CA ILE A 98 -3.00 -14.64 -0.73
C ILE A 98 -1.96 -14.84 0.36
N ASP A 99 -0.77 -15.27 -0.02
CA ASP A 99 0.40 -15.23 0.86
C ASP A 99 0.99 -13.81 0.85
N MET A 100 0.66 -13.02 1.88
CA MET A 100 1.09 -11.63 2.00
C MET A 100 2.61 -11.49 2.16
N THR A 101 3.30 -12.58 2.58
CA THR A 101 4.77 -12.57 2.70
C THR A 101 5.47 -12.76 1.36
N LYS A 102 4.80 -13.36 0.37
CA LYS A 102 5.29 -13.48 -1.00
C LYS A 102 4.92 -12.26 -1.86
N CYS A 103 3.80 -11.62 -1.53
CA CYS A 103 3.29 -10.48 -2.30
C CYS A 103 4.30 -9.34 -2.31
N ILE A 104 4.52 -8.76 -3.48
CA ILE A 104 5.39 -7.58 -3.68
C ILE A 104 4.60 -6.28 -3.87
N TYR A 105 3.30 -6.30 -3.66
CA TYR A 105 2.40 -5.13 -3.75
C TYR A 105 2.52 -4.38 -5.08
N CYS A 106 2.63 -5.11 -6.19
CA CYS A 106 2.79 -4.53 -7.52
C CYS A 106 1.50 -3.98 -8.13
N GLY A 107 0.33 -4.35 -7.61
CA GLY A 107 -0.98 -3.91 -8.07
C GLY A 107 -1.49 -4.59 -9.35
N PHE A 108 -0.74 -5.51 -9.95
CA PHE A 108 -1.16 -6.16 -11.20
C PHE A 108 -2.44 -6.98 -11.04
N CYS A 109 -2.70 -7.53 -9.85
CA CYS A 109 -3.93 -8.27 -9.58
C CYS A 109 -5.17 -7.37 -9.67
N GLN A 110 -5.10 -6.14 -9.16
CA GLN A 110 -6.22 -5.19 -9.26
C GLN A 110 -6.37 -4.62 -10.68
N GLU A 111 -5.28 -4.42 -11.40
CA GLU A 111 -5.33 -3.96 -12.80
C GLU A 111 -5.92 -5.02 -13.74
N ALA A 112 -5.59 -6.29 -13.52
CA ALA A 112 -6.10 -7.40 -14.31
C ALA A 112 -7.56 -7.79 -13.99
N CYS A 113 -8.13 -7.29 -12.90
CA CYS A 113 -9.47 -7.68 -12.46
C CYS A 113 -10.56 -6.97 -13.27
N PRO A 114 -11.38 -7.69 -14.06
CA PRO A 114 -12.39 -7.06 -14.94
C PRO A 114 -13.60 -6.51 -14.18
N VAL A 115 -13.74 -6.85 -12.90
CA VAL A 115 -14.90 -6.48 -12.07
C VAL A 115 -14.52 -5.71 -10.81
N ASP A 116 -13.27 -5.26 -10.69
CA ASP A 116 -12.74 -4.59 -9.48
C ASP A 116 -13.05 -5.34 -8.19
N ALA A 117 -12.89 -6.67 -8.22
CA ALA A 117 -13.14 -7.51 -7.06
C ALA A 117 -11.95 -7.53 -6.09
N ILE A 118 -10.73 -7.76 -6.60
CA ILE A 118 -9.51 -7.67 -5.81
C ILE A 118 -8.92 -6.27 -5.95
N VAL A 119 -8.61 -5.65 -4.82
CA VAL A 119 -7.99 -4.32 -4.75
C VAL A 119 -6.94 -4.27 -3.64
N GLU A 120 -5.98 -3.39 -3.78
CA GLU A 120 -5.06 -3.03 -2.72
C GLU A 120 -5.63 -1.79 -2.00
N GLY A 121 -5.99 -1.97 -0.73
CA GLY A 121 -6.68 -0.97 0.08
C GLY A 121 -5.74 0.09 0.65
N PRO A 122 -6.29 1.07 1.40
CA PRO A 122 -5.50 2.14 2.01
C PRO A 122 -4.78 1.71 3.30
N ASN A 123 -5.13 0.55 3.87
CA ASN A 123 -4.55 0.10 5.13
C ASN A 123 -3.13 -0.42 4.94
N PHE A 124 -2.22 0.01 5.81
CA PHE A 124 -0.83 -0.48 5.88
C PHE A 124 -0.44 -0.94 7.30
N GLU A 125 -1.34 -0.79 8.27
CA GLU A 125 -1.10 -1.13 9.67
C GLU A 125 -1.68 -2.53 9.97
N TYR A 126 -1.04 -3.57 9.43
CA TYR A 126 -1.45 -4.98 9.61
C TYR A 126 -0.27 -5.89 9.94
N ALA A 127 0.70 -5.36 10.68
CA ALA A 127 1.79 -6.17 11.21
C ALA A 127 1.25 -7.23 12.17
N THR A 128 1.80 -8.44 12.10
CA THR A 128 1.42 -9.61 12.88
C THR A 128 2.64 -10.24 13.52
N GLU A 129 2.45 -11.12 14.49
CA GLU A 129 3.54 -11.80 15.17
C GLU A 129 4.02 -13.05 14.43
N THR A 130 3.13 -13.68 13.66
CA THR A 130 3.42 -14.94 12.97
C THR A 130 3.19 -14.81 11.46
N ARG A 131 3.89 -15.67 10.70
CA ARG A 131 3.73 -15.72 9.24
C ARG A 131 2.37 -16.25 8.83
N GLU A 132 1.82 -17.17 9.59
CA GLU A 132 0.53 -17.81 9.32
C GLU A 132 -0.61 -16.79 9.30
N GLU A 133 -0.54 -15.77 10.14
CA GLU A 133 -1.51 -14.67 10.17
C GLU A 133 -1.46 -13.78 8.91
N LEU A 134 -0.34 -13.79 8.19
CA LEU A 134 -0.17 -13.12 6.90
C LEU A 134 -0.53 -14.02 5.71
N PHE A 135 -1.04 -15.21 5.95
CA PHE A 135 -1.68 -16.02 4.93
C PHE A 135 -3.18 -15.74 4.94
N TYR A 136 -3.61 -14.84 4.03
CA TYR A 136 -4.98 -14.37 3.98
C TYR A 136 -5.85 -15.29 3.18
N ASP A 137 -6.88 -15.81 3.82
CA ASP A 137 -7.94 -16.57 3.19
C ASP A 137 -9.05 -15.68 2.61
N LYS A 138 -9.99 -16.27 1.89
CA LYS A 138 -11.11 -15.58 1.28
C LYS A 138 -11.95 -14.80 2.31
N ALA A 139 -12.15 -15.37 3.50
CA ALA A 139 -12.97 -14.75 4.55
C ALA A 139 -12.31 -13.45 5.05
N LYS A 140 -11.00 -13.50 5.32
CA LYS A 140 -10.22 -12.34 5.73
C LYS A 140 -10.19 -11.24 4.67
N LEU A 141 -10.03 -11.61 3.41
CA LEU A 141 -10.02 -10.67 2.29
C LEU A 141 -11.39 -9.98 2.10
N LEU A 142 -12.49 -10.69 2.30
CA LEU A 142 -13.84 -10.12 2.25
C LEU A 142 -14.12 -9.22 3.46
N GLU A 143 -13.67 -9.61 4.66
CA GLU A 143 -13.75 -8.77 5.86
C GLU A 143 -13.02 -7.44 5.65
N ASN A 144 -11.81 -7.47 5.06
CA ASN A 144 -11.08 -6.27 4.70
C ASN A 144 -11.85 -5.41 3.69
N GLY A 145 -12.47 -6.05 2.69
CA GLY A 145 -13.33 -5.37 1.73
C GLY A 145 -14.49 -4.64 2.40
N ASP A 146 -15.22 -5.33 3.25
CA ASP A 146 -16.36 -4.75 3.98
C ASP A 146 -15.93 -3.59 4.90
N ARG A 147 -14.76 -3.72 5.54
CA ARG A 147 -14.21 -2.69 6.44
C ARG A 147 -13.79 -1.43 5.71
N TRP A 148 -13.13 -1.56 4.57
CA TRP A 148 -12.49 -0.45 3.86
C TRP A 148 -13.25 0.02 2.61
N GLU A 149 -14.42 -0.54 2.29
CA GLU A 149 -15.18 -0.23 1.08
C GLU A 149 -15.40 1.27 0.85
N PRO A 150 -15.75 2.11 1.86
CA PRO A 150 -15.95 3.53 1.62
C PRO A 150 -14.68 4.24 1.11
N ALA A 151 -13.52 3.90 1.69
CA ALA A 151 -12.25 4.47 1.28
C ALA A 151 -11.78 3.93 -0.07
N ILE A 152 -11.95 2.62 -0.31
CA ILE A 152 -11.63 1.96 -1.57
C ILE A 152 -12.47 2.56 -2.71
N ALA A 153 -13.77 2.71 -2.52
CA ALA A 153 -14.67 3.29 -3.52
C ALA A 153 -14.31 4.75 -3.84
N ALA A 154 -13.94 5.54 -2.84
CA ALA A 154 -13.48 6.91 -3.03
C ALA A 154 -12.16 6.97 -3.83
N ASN A 155 -11.20 6.10 -3.51
CA ASN A 155 -9.92 6.01 -4.21
C ASN A 155 -10.09 5.59 -5.68
N LEU A 156 -10.92 4.57 -5.94
CA LEU A 156 -11.22 4.12 -7.30
C LEU A 156 -11.90 5.21 -8.13
N LYS A 157 -12.80 5.97 -7.52
CA LYS A 157 -13.43 7.12 -8.18
C LYS A 157 -12.43 8.24 -8.50
N ALA A 158 -11.51 8.52 -7.58
CA ALA A 158 -10.48 9.53 -7.79
C ALA A 158 -9.45 9.12 -8.85
N ASP A 159 -9.22 7.80 -9.02
CA ASP A 159 -8.28 7.25 -10.00
C ASP A 159 -8.92 6.92 -11.37
N ALA A 160 -10.23 7.08 -11.52
CA ALA A 160 -11.00 6.65 -12.71
C ALA A 160 -10.50 7.26 -14.03
N GLU A 161 -9.95 8.47 -14.00
CA GLU A 161 -9.39 9.15 -15.19
C GLU A 161 -8.10 8.49 -15.72
N TYR A 162 -7.47 7.64 -14.93
CA TYR A 162 -6.16 7.03 -15.22
C TYR A 162 -6.20 5.50 -15.37
N ARG A 163 -7.38 4.90 -15.30
CA ARG A 163 -7.64 3.46 -15.41
C ARG A 163 -8.19 3.04 -16.76
#